data_05842b075ee5b81e0d5419972ba33b7b
#
_entry.id   05842b075ee5b81e0d5419972ba33b7b
#
_cell.length_a   1.000
_cell.length_b   1.000
_cell.length_c   1.000
_cell.angle_alpha   90.00
_cell.angle_beta   90.00
_cell.angle_gamma   90.00
#
_symmetry.space_group_name_H-M   'P 1'
#
loop_
_entity.id
_entity.type
_entity.pdbx_description
1 polymer ?
#
loop_
_entity_poly.entity_id
_entity_poly.type
_entity_poly.pdbx_seq_one_letter_code
_entity_poly.pdbx_strand_id
1 'polypeptide(L)'
;MQMITGMWVTQSIYVAASLGIADLLQGGVRSVDELAQASGAQAPHLYRVLRALASVGIFTEVAPGQFGLTAIAEYLRSDVPGSLRALSRTVSDTWQWNCWGDILNIVKTGQPAMQRLYQVQDTFTYLTQNPESGAIFDDAMTGWAKTIHTAVIDAYDFSGVQTLVDIAGGHGMLLASILAANPMLRGILFDLPNVVAGAGPLLEQAQVLNRCQIQGGSFFAAIPTGGDAYLMSHILHDWGDADCVRILQNIRQAIAEQGRLLIVEMVIPPGDTPHFGKFLDVDMMAIFSGGRERTAAEYQELFQAAGFQLNRIIPTAAPVSVIEGVCA
;
A
#
# COMPACT_ATOMS: atom_id res chain seq x y z
N MET A 1 -15.61 20.56 -13.98
CA MET A 1 -16.75 19.83 -13.40
C MET A 1 -16.36 18.43 -12.99
N GLN A 2 -15.82 17.57 -13.89
CA GLN A 2 -15.46 16.18 -13.57
C GLN A 2 -14.55 16.02 -12.34
N MET A 3 -13.52 16.86 -12.18
CA MET A 3 -12.65 16.83 -11.00
C MET A 3 -13.39 17.14 -9.69
N ILE A 4 -14.33 18.11 -9.71
CA ILE A 4 -15.10 18.49 -8.51
C ILE A 4 -16.07 17.36 -8.10
N THR A 5 -16.61 16.64 -9.06
CA THR A 5 -17.57 15.55 -8.84
C THR A 5 -16.93 14.16 -8.86
N GLY A 6 -15.61 14.08 -8.83
CA GLY A 6 -14.87 12.79 -8.87
C GLY A 6 -15.30 11.80 -7.79
N MET A 7 -15.67 12.31 -6.61
CA MET A 7 -16.21 11.52 -5.51
C MET A 7 -17.45 10.68 -5.89
N TRP A 8 -18.28 11.14 -6.85
CA TRP A 8 -19.45 10.36 -7.29
C TRP A 8 -19.05 9.09 -8.03
N VAL A 9 -17.98 9.17 -8.83
CA VAL A 9 -17.42 7.99 -9.51
C VAL A 9 -16.80 7.05 -8.48
N THR A 10 -15.99 7.56 -7.57
CA THR A 10 -15.34 6.78 -6.51
C THR A 10 -16.35 6.00 -5.68
N GLN A 11 -17.42 6.66 -5.19
CA GLN A 11 -18.46 5.99 -4.41
C GLN A 11 -19.30 5.00 -5.24
N SER A 12 -19.50 5.26 -6.53
CA SER A 12 -20.17 4.30 -7.41
C SER A 12 -19.32 3.04 -7.64
N ILE A 13 -18.01 3.18 -7.78
CA ILE A 13 -17.06 2.04 -7.85
C ILE A 13 -17.08 1.25 -6.54
N TYR A 14 -17.07 1.92 -5.40
CA TYR A 14 -17.19 1.29 -4.08
C TYR A 14 -18.42 0.41 -3.96
N VAL A 15 -19.59 0.91 -4.40
CA VAL A 15 -20.83 0.13 -4.39
C VAL A 15 -20.68 -1.12 -5.25
N ALA A 16 -20.18 -0.99 -6.49
CA ALA A 16 -20.01 -2.12 -7.38
C ALA A 16 -18.99 -3.15 -6.84
N ALA A 17 -17.87 -2.69 -6.27
CA ALA A 17 -16.85 -3.54 -5.66
C ALA A 17 -17.36 -4.27 -4.41
N SER A 18 -18.11 -3.57 -3.55
CA SER A 18 -18.67 -4.14 -2.31
C SER A 18 -19.75 -5.17 -2.59
N LEU A 19 -20.59 -4.93 -3.59
CA LEU A 19 -21.62 -5.86 -4.03
C LEU A 19 -21.10 -7.00 -4.93
N GLY A 20 -19.79 -7.01 -5.27
CA GLY A 20 -19.20 -8.06 -6.12
C GLY A 20 -19.75 -8.09 -7.55
N ILE A 21 -20.18 -6.95 -8.09
CA ILE A 21 -20.83 -6.90 -9.41
C ILE A 21 -19.94 -7.47 -10.53
N ALA A 22 -18.63 -7.20 -10.49
CA ALA A 22 -17.71 -7.71 -11.49
C ALA A 22 -17.59 -9.24 -11.42
N ASP A 23 -17.58 -9.83 -10.23
CA ASP A 23 -17.58 -11.30 -10.05
C ASP A 23 -18.88 -11.92 -10.59
N LEU A 24 -20.03 -11.28 -10.33
CA LEU A 24 -21.33 -11.73 -10.82
C LEU A 24 -21.43 -11.69 -12.35
N LEU A 25 -20.67 -10.82 -13.02
CA LEU A 25 -20.62 -10.67 -14.48
C LEU A 25 -19.56 -11.56 -15.17
N GLN A 26 -18.78 -12.34 -14.42
CA GLN A 26 -17.74 -13.22 -14.98
C GLN A 26 -18.29 -14.20 -16.04
N GLY A 27 -19.52 -14.67 -15.86
CA GLY A 27 -20.18 -15.60 -16.79
C GLY A 27 -20.82 -14.95 -18.02
N GLY A 28 -20.69 -13.63 -18.19
CA GLY A 28 -21.25 -12.87 -19.29
C GLY A 28 -22.27 -11.81 -18.85
N VAL A 29 -23.03 -11.31 -19.81
CA VAL A 29 -24.01 -10.23 -19.61
C VAL A 29 -25.17 -10.71 -18.71
N ARG A 30 -25.57 -9.85 -17.76
CA ARG A 30 -26.74 -10.09 -16.88
C ARG A 30 -27.62 -8.87 -16.82
N SER A 31 -28.92 -9.11 -16.57
CA SER A 31 -29.85 -8.03 -16.26
C SER A 31 -29.60 -7.43 -14.88
N VAL A 32 -29.96 -6.18 -14.71
CA VAL A 32 -29.89 -5.50 -13.40
C VAL A 32 -30.74 -6.21 -12.34
N ASP A 33 -31.84 -6.85 -12.72
CA ASP A 33 -32.69 -7.60 -11.80
C ASP A 33 -31.98 -8.85 -11.26
N GLU A 34 -31.28 -9.61 -12.14
CA GLU A 34 -30.46 -10.75 -11.73
C GLU A 34 -29.29 -10.32 -10.84
N LEU A 35 -28.61 -9.21 -11.17
CA LEU A 35 -27.54 -8.65 -10.37
C LEU A 35 -28.02 -8.19 -8.99
N ALA A 36 -29.17 -7.52 -8.95
CA ALA A 36 -29.79 -7.06 -7.71
C ALA A 36 -30.20 -8.23 -6.81
N GLN A 37 -30.81 -9.26 -7.38
CA GLN A 37 -31.17 -10.47 -6.65
C GLN A 37 -29.96 -11.18 -6.08
N ALA A 38 -28.90 -11.32 -6.87
CA ALA A 38 -27.66 -12.01 -6.46
C ALA A 38 -26.87 -11.24 -5.40
N SER A 39 -26.88 -9.89 -5.43
CA SER A 39 -26.15 -9.03 -4.52
C SER A 39 -26.96 -8.55 -3.31
N GLY A 40 -28.28 -8.82 -3.25
CA GLY A 40 -29.17 -8.30 -2.23
C GLY A 40 -29.51 -6.82 -2.39
N ALA A 41 -29.22 -6.23 -3.55
CA ALA A 41 -29.47 -4.82 -3.82
C ALA A 41 -30.91 -4.56 -4.31
N GLN A 42 -31.30 -3.26 -4.37
CA GLN A 42 -32.54 -2.83 -4.98
C GLN A 42 -32.30 -2.49 -6.46
N ALA A 43 -32.92 -3.21 -7.38
CA ALA A 43 -32.69 -3.08 -8.82
C ALA A 43 -32.80 -1.64 -9.37
N PRO A 44 -33.80 -0.81 -9.01
CA PRO A 44 -33.86 0.57 -9.49
C PRO A 44 -32.68 1.44 -9.04
N HIS A 45 -32.12 1.19 -7.87
CA HIS A 45 -30.97 1.94 -7.35
C HIS A 45 -29.67 1.42 -7.94
N LEU A 46 -29.49 0.09 -8.03
CA LEU A 46 -28.34 -0.53 -8.67
C LEU A 46 -28.22 -0.12 -10.14
N TYR A 47 -29.33 -0.06 -10.87
CA TYR A 47 -29.37 0.43 -12.26
C TYR A 47 -28.74 1.80 -12.41
N ARG A 48 -29.09 2.74 -11.52
CA ARG A 48 -28.55 4.12 -11.56
C ARG A 48 -27.04 4.14 -11.37
N VAL A 49 -26.52 3.33 -10.46
CA VAL A 49 -25.08 3.20 -10.21
C VAL A 49 -24.38 2.58 -11.43
N LEU A 50 -24.87 1.46 -11.94
CA LEU A 50 -24.25 0.75 -13.08
C LEU A 50 -24.31 1.59 -14.37
N ARG A 51 -25.41 2.29 -14.62
CA ARG A 51 -25.53 3.22 -15.75
C ARG A 51 -24.52 4.37 -15.65
N ALA A 52 -24.30 4.92 -14.45
CA ALA A 52 -23.30 5.96 -14.25
C ALA A 52 -21.89 5.42 -14.51
N LEU A 53 -21.57 4.23 -13.99
CA LEU A 53 -20.27 3.58 -14.23
C LEU A 53 -20.07 3.17 -15.70
N ALA A 54 -21.13 2.78 -16.40
CA ALA A 54 -21.08 2.50 -17.84
C ALA A 54 -20.75 3.78 -18.64
N SER A 55 -21.31 4.94 -18.23
CA SER A 55 -21.06 6.21 -18.92
C SER A 55 -19.60 6.68 -18.83
N VAL A 56 -18.81 6.15 -17.89
CA VAL A 56 -17.38 6.43 -17.75
C VAL A 56 -16.50 5.21 -18.14
N GLY A 57 -17.08 4.18 -18.75
CA GLY A 57 -16.38 3.03 -19.34
C GLY A 57 -15.96 1.95 -18.35
N ILE A 58 -16.42 1.98 -17.09
CA ILE A 58 -16.09 0.93 -16.10
C ILE A 58 -16.89 -0.35 -16.36
N PHE A 59 -18.18 -0.26 -16.62
CA PHE A 59 -19.00 -1.35 -17.13
C PHE A 59 -19.53 -1.00 -18.52
N THR A 60 -20.22 -1.93 -19.17
CA THR A 60 -20.94 -1.66 -20.43
C THR A 60 -22.41 -2.02 -20.28
N GLU A 61 -23.32 -1.15 -20.74
CA GLU A 61 -24.72 -1.45 -20.89
C GLU A 61 -24.97 -1.84 -22.34
N VAL A 62 -25.05 -3.16 -22.62
CA VAL A 62 -25.15 -3.72 -23.98
C VAL A 62 -26.58 -3.62 -24.57
N ALA A 63 -27.59 -3.55 -23.69
CA ALA A 63 -28.97 -3.26 -23.97
C ALA A 63 -29.61 -2.65 -22.70
N PRO A 64 -30.75 -1.97 -22.77
CA PRO A 64 -31.36 -1.35 -21.58
C PRO A 64 -31.47 -2.32 -20.40
N GLY A 65 -30.79 -2.00 -19.29
CA GLY A 65 -30.75 -2.80 -18.09
C GLY A 65 -29.90 -4.10 -18.17
N GLN A 66 -29.15 -4.31 -19.25
CA GLN A 66 -28.25 -5.45 -19.42
C GLN A 66 -26.79 -5.02 -19.36
N PHE A 67 -26.06 -5.49 -18.37
CA PHE A 67 -24.68 -5.07 -18.10
C PHE A 67 -23.67 -6.19 -18.36
N GLY A 68 -22.47 -5.78 -18.78
CA GLY A 68 -21.32 -6.65 -19.00
C GLY A 68 -20.02 -6.01 -18.50
N LEU A 69 -18.96 -6.84 -18.43
CA LEU A 69 -17.62 -6.39 -18.08
C LEU A 69 -16.97 -5.62 -19.25
N THR A 70 -16.14 -4.65 -18.89
CA THR A 70 -15.12 -4.06 -19.77
C THR A 70 -13.74 -4.50 -19.28
N ALA A 71 -12.69 -4.25 -20.07
CA ALA A 71 -11.32 -4.51 -19.65
C ALA A 71 -10.94 -3.79 -18.34
N ILE A 72 -11.56 -2.64 -18.04
CA ILE A 72 -11.35 -1.92 -16.77
C ILE A 72 -12.10 -2.63 -15.63
N ALA A 73 -13.34 -3.06 -15.85
CA ALA A 73 -14.13 -3.73 -14.84
C ALA A 73 -13.55 -5.11 -14.43
N GLU A 74 -12.76 -5.76 -15.29
CA GLU A 74 -12.05 -6.99 -14.92
C GLU A 74 -11.18 -6.82 -13.67
N TYR A 75 -10.56 -5.64 -13.48
CA TYR A 75 -9.78 -5.35 -12.28
C TYR A 75 -10.62 -5.19 -10.99
N LEU A 76 -11.95 -5.16 -11.07
CA LEU A 76 -12.83 -5.18 -9.90
C LEU A 76 -13.26 -6.61 -9.51
N ARG A 77 -12.84 -7.63 -10.23
CA ARG A 77 -13.04 -9.03 -9.85
C ARG A 77 -12.11 -9.43 -8.70
N SER A 78 -12.57 -10.37 -7.87
CA SER A 78 -11.81 -10.86 -6.71
C SER A 78 -10.71 -11.86 -7.08
N ASP A 79 -10.85 -12.55 -8.22
CA ASP A 79 -10.06 -13.71 -8.63
C ASP A 79 -8.96 -13.41 -9.67
N VAL A 80 -8.73 -12.14 -9.99
CA VAL A 80 -7.73 -11.76 -11.00
C VAL A 80 -6.44 -11.22 -10.36
N PRO A 81 -5.27 -11.50 -10.98
CA PRO A 81 -4.03 -10.84 -10.57
C PRO A 81 -4.14 -9.31 -10.72
N GLY A 82 -3.66 -8.57 -9.74
CA GLY A 82 -3.74 -7.10 -9.76
C GLY A 82 -5.16 -6.55 -9.52
N SER A 83 -6.06 -7.33 -8.91
CA SER A 83 -7.38 -6.85 -8.53
C SER A 83 -7.31 -5.58 -7.71
N LEU A 84 -8.11 -4.59 -8.10
CA LEU A 84 -8.29 -3.32 -7.39
C LEU A 84 -9.55 -3.31 -6.51
N ARG A 85 -10.24 -4.46 -6.38
CA ARG A 85 -11.48 -4.56 -5.62
C ARG A 85 -11.29 -4.17 -4.16
N ALA A 86 -10.29 -4.74 -3.49
CA ALA A 86 -10.01 -4.43 -2.08
C ALA A 86 -9.61 -2.96 -1.91
N LEU A 87 -8.75 -2.43 -2.77
CA LEU A 87 -8.38 -1.01 -2.76
C LEU A 87 -9.60 -0.11 -2.94
N SER A 88 -10.49 -0.42 -3.89
CA SER A 88 -11.74 0.36 -4.11
C SER A 88 -12.66 0.34 -2.90
N ARG A 89 -12.66 -0.74 -2.11
CA ARG A 89 -13.42 -0.85 -0.86
C ARG A 89 -12.76 -0.06 0.27
N THR A 90 -11.45 -0.14 0.40
CA THR A 90 -10.68 0.56 1.45
C THR A 90 -10.79 2.07 1.32
N VAL A 91 -10.45 2.65 0.16
CA VAL A 91 -10.43 4.12 -0.03
C VAL A 91 -11.80 4.78 0.11
N SER A 92 -12.87 4.00 0.08
CA SER A 92 -14.25 4.47 0.24
C SER A 92 -14.95 3.89 1.47
N ASP A 93 -14.25 3.12 2.29
CA ASP A 93 -14.78 2.69 3.59
C ASP A 93 -15.14 3.91 4.44
N THR A 94 -16.16 3.77 5.25
CA THR A 94 -16.73 4.87 6.04
C THR A 94 -15.69 5.60 6.88
N TRP A 95 -14.72 4.86 7.47
CA TRP A 95 -13.70 5.48 8.30
C TRP A 95 -12.77 6.39 7.48
N GLN A 96 -12.26 5.93 6.36
CA GLN A 96 -11.37 6.71 5.49
C GLN A 96 -12.12 7.87 4.83
N TRP A 97 -13.35 7.62 4.40
CA TRP A 97 -14.22 8.65 3.84
C TRP A 97 -14.47 9.79 4.82
N ASN A 98 -14.71 9.48 6.09
CA ASN A 98 -14.90 10.49 7.14
C ASN A 98 -13.60 11.28 7.40
N CYS A 99 -12.43 10.66 7.35
CA CYS A 99 -11.15 11.36 7.44
C CYS A 99 -10.99 12.38 6.30
N TRP A 100 -11.30 11.98 5.07
CA TRP A 100 -11.33 12.90 3.93
C TRP A 100 -12.37 14.01 4.07
N GLY A 101 -13.52 13.73 4.65
CA GLY A 101 -14.55 14.73 4.99
C GLY A 101 -14.06 15.77 6.01
N ASP A 102 -13.07 15.41 6.84
CA ASP A 102 -12.48 16.27 7.87
C ASP A 102 -11.23 17.05 7.40
N ILE A 103 -10.80 16.89 6.16
CA ILE A 103 -9.51 17.41 5.67
C ILE A 103 -9.35 18.93 5.87
N LEU A 104 -10.44 19.69 5.76
CA LEU A 104 -10.41 21.13 6.03
C LEU A 104 -10.02 21.44 7.49
N ASN A 105 -10.51 20.62 8.42
CA ASN A 105 -10.14 20.76 9.83
C ASN A 105 -8.67 20.39 10.06
N ILE A 106 -8.19 19.31 9.45
CA ILE A 106 -6.77 18.90 9.52
C ILE A 106 -5.87 20.04 9.04
N VAL A 107 -6.15 20.59 7.86
CA VAL A 107 -5.37 21.70 7.27
C VAL A 107 -5.38 22.95 8.16
N LYS A 108 -6.49 23.23 8.88
CA LYS A 108 -6.59 24.39 9.76
C LYS A 108 -5.94 24.22 11.11
N THR A 109 -5.91 23.01 11.64
CA THR A 109 -5.54 22.76 13.04
C THR A 109 -4.30 21.90 13.22
N GLY A 110 -3.93 21.12 12.20
CA GLY A 110 -2.90 20.08 12.29
C GLY A 110 -3.34 18.85 13.12
N GLN A 111 -4.60 18.77 13.55
CA GLN A 111 -5.08 17.66 14.36
C GLN A 111 -5.46 16.47 13.47
N PRO A 112 -4.93 15.26 13.72
CA PRO A 112 -5.25 14.05 12.97
C PRO A 112 -6.74 13.70 13.06
N ALA A 113 -7.35 13.30 11.92
CA ALA A 113 -8.76 12.95 11.87
C ALA A 113 -9.08 11.73 12.76
N MET A 114 -8.21 10.74 12.83
CA MET A 114 -8.41 9.52 13.62
C MET A 114 -8.58 9.83 15.11
N GLN A 115 -7.76 10.72 15.65
CA GLN A 115 -7.88 11.15 17.05
C GLN A 115 -9.18 11.91 17.30
N ARG A 116 -9.56 12.79 16.38
CA ARG A 116 -10.74 13.64 16.53
C ARG A 116 -12.06 12.89 16.31
N LEU A 117 -12.14 12.05 15.28
CA LEU A 117 -13.38 11.38 14.87
C LEU A 117 -13.62 10.06 15.61
N TYR A 118 -12.55 9.32 15.87
CA TYR A 118 -12.63 7.95 16.37
C TYR A 118 -12.01 7.76 17.76
N GLN A 119 -11.36 8.80 18.31
CA GLN A 119 -10.73 8.79 19.64
C GLN A 119 -9.67 7.68 19.79
N VAL A 120 -9.01 7.31 18.69
CA VAL A 120 -7.90 6.37 18.66
C VAL A 120 -6.60 7.09 18.35
N GLN A 121 -5.49 6.50 18.75
CA GLN A 121 -4.16 7.09 18.57
C GLN A 121 -3.79 7.18 17.08
N ASP A 122 -4.07 6.12 16.31
CA ASP A 122 -3.68 5.97 14.92
C ASP A 122 -4.63 5.04 14.15
N THR A 123 -4.44 4.96 12.85
CA THR A 123 -5.22 4.13 11.93
C THR A 123 -5.11 2.63 12.24
N PHE A 124 -3.93 2.14 12.58
CA PHE A 124 -3.74 0.72 12.88
C PHE A 124 -4.48 0.28 14.14
N THR A 125 -4.53 1.16 15.15
CA THR A 125 -5.35 0.97 16.34
C THR A 125 -6.84 0.86 15.97
N TYR A 126 -7.33 1.74 15.07
CA TYR A 126 -8.70 1.67 14.59
C TYR A 126 -9.00 0.36 13.86
N LEU A 127 -8.14 -0.04 12.92
CA LEU A 127 -8.30 -1.28 12.13
C LEU A 127 -8.28 -2.53 13.00
N THR A 128 -7.46 -2.55 14.06
CA THR A 128 -7.45 -3.64 15.06
C THR A 128 -8.78 -3.74 15.82
N GLN A 129 -9.40 -2.60 16.13
CA GLN A 129 -10.70 -2.54 16.82
C GLN A 129 -11.89 -2.82 15.89
N ASN A 130 -11.68 -2.71 14.56
CA ASN A 130 -12.70 -2.91 13.53
C ASN A 130 -12.24 -3.98 12.52
N PRO A 131 -12.33 -5.28 12.86
CA PRO A 131 -11.71 -6.38 12.10
C PRO A 131 -12.19 -6.50 10.66
N GLU A 132 -13.43 -6.10 10.34
CA GLU A 132 -13.94 -6.12 8.96
C GLU A 132 -13.20 -5.09 8.09
N SER A 133 -13.09 -3.85 8.55
CA SER A 133 -12.30 -2.80 7.86
C SER A 133 -10.81 -3.18 7.81
N GLY A 134 -10.28 -3.79 8.90
CA GLY A 134 -8.92 -4.30 8.95
C GLY A 134 -8.63 -5.33 7.86
N ALA A 135 -9.49 -6.34 7.71
CA ALA A 135 -9.32 -7.37 6.69
C ALA A 135 -9.38 -6.80 5.26
N ILE A 136 -10.27 -5.83 4.99
CA ILE A 136 -10.36 -5.16 3.69
C ILE A 136 -9.07 -4.35 3.41
N PHE A 137 -8.56 -3.66 4.42
CA PHE A 137 -7.32 -2.90 4.32
C PHE A 137 -6.12 -3.83 4.05
N ASP A 138 -5.99 -4.93 4.78
CA ASP A 138 -4.93 -5.93 4.60
C ASP A 138 -4.95 -6.56 3.21
N ASP A 139 -6.14 -6.89 2.70
CA ASP A 139 -6.33 -7.39 1.33
C ASP A 139 -5.89 -6.34 0.29
N ALA A 140 -6.22 -5.06 0.52
CA ALA A 140 -5.84 -3.97 -0.37
C ALA A 140 -4.31 -3.78 -0.40
N MET A 141 -3.68 -3.77 0.77
CA MET A 141 -2.21 -3.65 0.90
C MET A 141 -1.49 -4.85 0.28
N THR A 142 -2.02 -6.06 0.46
CA THR A 142 -1.48 -7.28 -0.19
C THR A 142 -1.57 -7.20 -1.71
N GLY A 143 -2.70 -6.74 -2.26
CA GLY A 143 -2.87 -6.55 -3.71
C GLY A 143 -1.92 -5.50 -4.28
N TRP A 144 -1.78 -4.38 -3.59
CA TRP A 144 -0.85 -3.30 -3.95
C TRP A 144 0.61 -3.76 -3.91
N ALA A 145 1.01 -4.44 -2.84
CA ALA A 145 2.35 -4.95 -2.64
C ALA A 145 2.82 -5.85 -3.79
N LYS A 146 1.97 -6.76 -4.29
CA LYS A 146 2.32 -7.66 -5.41
C LYS A 146 2.75 -6.93 -6.67
N THR A 147 2.12 -5.80 -6.99
CA THR A 147 2.47 -5.00 -8.17
C THR A 147 3.84 -4.34 -7.99
N ILE A 148 4.15 -3.91 -6.78
CA ILE A 148 5.41 -3.24 -6.43
C ILE A 148 6.57 -4.23 -6.40
N HIS A 149 6.37 -5.42 -5.84
CA HIS A 149 7.44 -6.40 -5.63
C HIS A 149 8.16 -6.76 -6.93
N THR A 150 7.42 -7.06 -7.99
CA THR A 150 8.01 -7.36 -9.31
C THR A 150 8.81 -6.18 -9.83
N ALA A 151 8.25 -4.97 -9.74
CA ALA A 151 8.91 -3.77 -10.22
C ALA A 151 10.20 -3.44 -9.46
N VAL A 152 10.27 -3.72 -8.15
CA VAL A 152 11.47 -3.56 -7.33
C VAL A 152 12.55 -4.59 -7.70
N ILE A 153 12.16 -5.86 -7.88
CA ILE A 153 13.10 -6.94 -8.25
C ILE A 153 13.72 -6.68 -9.61
N ASP A 154 12.92 -6.20 -10.57
CA ASP A 154 13.40 -5.90 -11.92
C ASP A 154 14.30 -4.66 -11.97
N ALA A 155 14.10 -3.70 -11.05
CA ALA A 155 14.83 -2.44 -11.05
C ALA A 155 16.13 -2.47 -10.24
N TYR A 156 16.21 -3.28 -9.20
CA TYR A 156 17.37 -3.27 -8.28
C TYR A 156 18.19 -4.54 -8.39
N ASP A 157 19.50 -4.37 -8.62
CA ASP A 157 20.47 -5.47 -8.65
C ASP A 157 20.90 -5.85 -7.22
N PHE A 158 20.41 -6.99 -6.74
CA PHE A 158 20.78 -7.59 -5.46
C PHE A 158 22.08 -8.39 -5.51
N SER A 159 22.78 -8.46 -6.66
CA SER A 159 24.07 -9.13 -6.75
C SER A 159 25.09 -8.46 -5.81
N GLY A 160 25.84 -9.27 -5.07
CA GLY A 160 26.76 -8.76 -4.05
C GLY A 160 26.14 -8.50 -2.67
N VAL A 161 24.82 -8.67 -2.50
CA VAL A 161 24.16 -8.76 -1.19
C VAL A 161 24.12 -10.23 -0.76
N GLN A 162 24.63 -10.55 0.42
CA GLN A 162 24.59 -11.92 0.97
C GLN A 162 23.38 -12.08 1.91
N THR A 163 23.12 -11.06 2.74
CA THR A 163 22.00 -11.06 3.70
C THR A 163 21.23 -9.76 3.61
N LEU A 164 19.93 -9.87 3.28
CA LEU A 164 18.97 -8.76 3.24
C LEU A 164 18.12 -8.80 4.51
N VAL A 165 18.06 -7.68 5.23
CA VAL A 165 17.14 -7.48 6.36
C VAL A 165 15.92 -6.70 5.87
N ASP A 166 14.75 -7.29 5.94
CA ASP A 166 13.47 -6.66 5.61
C ASP A 166 12.82 -6.15 6.90
N ILE A 167 12.84 -4.83 7.09
CA ILE A 167 12.37 -4.17 8.32
C ILE A 167 10.93 -3.76 8.13
N ALA A 168 10.08 -4.15 9.08
CA ALA A 168 8.63 -4.03 9.01
C ALA A 168 8.07 -4.73 7.76
N GLY A 169 8.64 -5.90 7.45
CA GLY A 169 8.32 -6.67 6.24
C GLY A 169 6.99 -7.43 6.32
N GLY A 170 6.20 -7.27 7.37
CA GLY A 170 4.93 -7.97 7.54
C GLY A 170 5.11 -9.49 7.57
N HIS A 171 4.38 -10.19 6.70
CA HIS A 171 4.55 -11.65 6.53
C HIS A 171 5.71 -12.01 5.56
N GLY A 172 6.50 -11.03 5.10
CA GLY A 172 7.70 -11.27 4.30
C GLY A 172 7.45 -11.48 2.80
N MET A 173 6.37 -10.96 2.23
CA MET A 173 6.05 -11.20 0.81
C MET A 173 7.09 -10.59 -0.14
N LEU A 174 7.55 -9.35 0.12
CA LEU A 174 8.60 -8.72 -0.67
C LEU A 174 9.92 -9.48 -0.53
N LEU A 175 10.33 -9.78 0.71
CA LEU A 175 11.53 -10.55 0.99
C LEU A 175 11.48 -11.92 0.30
N ALA A 176 10.36 -12.64 0.41
CA ALA A 176 10.19 -13.93 -0.25
C ALA A 176 10.38 -13.86 -1.76
N SER A 177 9.81 -12.84 -2.39
CA SER A 177 9.93 -12.61 -3.84
C SER A 177 11.36 -12.28 -4.25
N ILE A 178 12.06 -11.45 -3.47
CA ILE A 178 13.49 -11.13 -3.69
C ILE A 178 14.36 -12.39 -3.52
N LEU A 179 14.15 -13.18 -2.46
CA LEU A 179 14.88 -14.43 -2.21
C LEU A 179 14.63 -15.47 -3.30
N ALA A 180 13.41 -15.59 -3.81
CA ALA A 180 13.08 -16.51 -4.89
C ALA A 180 13.83 -16.15 -6.19
N ALA A 181 13.92 -14.85 -6.50
CA ALA A 181 14.67 -14.35 -7.66
C ALA A 181 16.20 -14.43 -7.48
N ASN A 182 16.71 -14.51 -6.23
CA ASN A 182 18.13 -14.50 -5.89
C ASN A 182 18.50 -15.72 -5.04
N PRO A 183 18.83 -16.88 -5.65
CA PRO A 183 19.02 -18.16 -4.92
C PRO A 183 20.12 -18.18 -3.86
N MET A 184 21.14 -17.33 -3.99
CA MET A 184 22.27 -17.25 -3.04
C MET A 184 22.02 -16.28 -1.88
N LEU A 185 20.99 -15.42 -1.98
CA LEU A 185 20.64 -14.43 -0.98
C LEU A 185 19.99 -15.09 0.24
N ARG A 186 20.33 -14.63 1.43
CA ARG A 186 19.66 -14.94 2.70
C ARG A 186 18.81 -13.76 3.14
N GLY A 187 17.77 -14.02 3.91
CA GLY A 187 16.88 -12.99 4.44
C GLY A 187 16.79 -13.01 5.97
N ILE A 188 16.58 -11.85 6.55
CA ILE A 188 16.08 -11.67 7.92
C ILE A 188 14.80 -10.88 7.81
N LEU A 189 13.68 -11.52 8.11
CA LEU A 189 12.39 -10.85 8.22
C LEU A 189 12.23 -10.31 9.64
N PHE A 190 12.00 -9.01 9.75
CA PHE A 190 11.85 -8.33 11.03
C PHE A 190 10.58 -7.49 11.07
N ASP A 191 9.71 -7.79 12.03
CA ASP A 191 8.49 -7.02 12.31
C ASP A 191 8.06 -7.28 13.76
N LEU A 192 6.94 -6.69 14.20
CA LEU A 192 6.38 -6.94 15.51
C LEU A 192 6.14 -8.45 15.75
N PRO A 193 6.36 -8.96 16.97
CA PRO A 193 6.29 -10.40 17.24
C PRO A 193 4.96 -11.04 16.82
N ASN A 194 3.85 -10.33 17.00
CA ASN A 194 2.51 -10.80 16.60
C ASN A 194 2.33 -10.83 15.08
N VAL A 195 3.04 -9.99 14.33
CA VAL A 195 2.98 -9.94 12.86
C VAL A 195 3.81 -11.08 12.26
N VAL A 196 5.08 -11.18 12.63
CA VAL A 196 5.98 -12.22 12.06
C VAL A 196 5.58 -13.64 12.44
N ALA A 197 4.77 -13.83 13.48
CA ALA A 197 4.25 -15.16 13.87
C ALA A 197 3.47 -15.84 12.73
N GLY A 198 2.86 -15.05 11.82
CA GLY A 198 2.14 -15.54 10.65
C GLY A 198 2.98 -15.75 9.38
N ALA A 199 4.27 -15.43 9.39
CA ALA A 199 5.10 -15.41 8.17
C ALA A 199 5.49 -16.80 7.63
N GLY A 200 5.59 -17.81 8.50
CA GLY A 200 6.09 -19.14 8.16
C GLY A 200 5.43 -19.77 6.92
N PRO A 201 4.10 -19.89 6.87
CA PRO A 201 3.41 -20.51 5.73
C PRO A 201 3.68 -19.83 4.39
N LEU A 202 3.79 -18.49 4.34
CA LEU A 202 4.09 -17.74 3.12
C LEU A 202 5.53 -18.03 2.64
N LEU A 203 6.49 -18.00 3.54
CA LEU A 203 7.90 -18.27 3.24
C LEU A 203 8.13 -19.73 2.82
N GLU A 204 7.36 -20.67 3.39
CA GLU A 204 7.38 -22.08 2.99
C GLU A 204 6.77 -22.27 1.60
N GLN A 205 5.63 -21.67 1.31
CA GLN A 205 5.00 -21.69 -0.01
C GLN A 205 5.92 -21.10 -1.08
N ALA A 206 6.66 -20.03 -0.76
CA ALA A 206 7.66 -19.44 -1.64
C ALA A 206 8.97 -20.26 -1.71
N GLN A 207 9.11 -21.36 -0.95
CA GLN A 207 10.29 -22.22 -0.87
C GLN A 207 11.58 -21.49 -0.44
N VAL A 208 11.46 -20.47 0.41
CA VAL A 208 12.59 -19.66 0.89
C VAL A 208 12.78 -19.70 2.41
N LEU A 209 11.91 -20.40 3.15
CA LEU A 209 11.96 -20.47 4.63
C LEU A 209 13.31 -20.94 5.16
N ASN A 210 13.97 -21.87 4.47
CA ASN A 210 15.29 -22.40 4.86
C ASN A 210 16.43 -21.38 4.70
N ARG A 211 16.20 -20.25 4.04
CA ARG A 211 17.14 -19.14 3.84
C ARG A 211 16.70 -17.85 4.51
N CYS A 212 15.57 -17.89 5.25
CA CYS A 212 14.98 -16.72 5.88
C CYS A 212 14.90 -16.93 7.40
N GLN A 213 15.56 -16.07 8.16
CA GLN A 213 15.41 -15.98 9.60
C GLN A 213 14.22 -15.06 9.91
N ILE A 214 13.32 -15.50 10.81
CA ILE A 214 12.20 -14.68 11.28
C ILE A 214 12.54 -14.15 12.66
N GLN A 215 12.46 -12.84 12.86
CA GLN A 215 12.79 -12.18 14.13
C GLN A 215 11.71 -11.14 14.49
N GLY A 216 11.16 -11.26 15.69
CA GLY A 216 10.20 -10.30 16.24
C GLY A 216 10.88 -9.17 16.99
N GLY A 217 10.41 -7.93 16.82
CA GLY A 217 10.90 -6.76 17.54
C GLY A 217 10.25 -5.46 17.07
N SER A 218 10.71 -4.35 17.61
CA SER A 218 10.26 -3.00 17.20
C SER A 218 11.45 -2.22 16.63
N PHE A 219 11.28 -1.65 15.45
CA PHE A 219 12.31 -0.80 14.82
C PHE A 219 12.59 0.49 15.63
N PHE A 220 11.71 0.86 16.55
CA PHE A 220 11.99 1.94 17.51
C PHE A 220 12.89 1.53 18.67
N ALA A 221 13.06 0.24 18.91
CA ALA A 221 13.92 -0.28 19.98
C ALA A 221 15.29 -0.70 19.47
N ALA A 222 15.33 -1.65 18.56
CA ALA A 222 16.56 -2.15 17.97
C ALA A 222 16.29 -2.87 16.64
N ILE A 223 17.28 -2.89 15.76
CA ILE A 223 17.25 -3.55 14.45
C ILE A 223 18.19 -4.76 14.48
N PRO A 224 17.85 -5.90 13.81
CA PRO A 224 18.76 -7.02 13.67
C PRO A 224 20.07 -6.62 12.99
N THR A 225 21.18 -7.12 13.49
CA THR A 225 22.52 -6.95 12.89
C THR A 225 22.84 -8.06 11.90
N GLY A 226 23.90 -7.90 11.09
CA GLY A 226 24.42 -8.95 10.21
C GLY A 226 23.86 -8.93 8.79
N GLY A 227 23.11 -7.91 8.41
CA GLY A 227 22.72 -7.66 7.03
C GLY A 227 23.74 -6.84 6.25
N ASP A 228 23.90 -7.17 4.97
CA ASP A 228 24.66 -6.37 4.01
C ASP A 228 23.77 -5.26 3.40
N ALA A 229 22.45 -5.49 3.38
CA ALA A 229 21.45 -4.51 2.99
C ALA A 229 20.25 -4.55 3.93
N TYR A 230 19.64 -3.38 4.13
CA TYR A 230 18.48 -3.16 4.98
C TYR A 230 17.38 -2.52 4.15
N LEU A 231 16.24 -3.18 4.05
CA LEU A 231 15.10 -2.80 3.22
C LEU A 231 13.95 -2.35 4.11
N MET A 232 13.28 -1.29 3.72
CA MET A 232 11.96 -0.87 4.20
C MET A 232 11.08 -0.53 3.00
N SER A 233 9.84 -1.00 3.01
CA SER A 233 8.89 -0.74 1.92
C SER A 233 7.59 -0.18 2.48
N HIS A 234 7.22 1.05 2.10
CA HIS A 234 6.00 1.75 2.55
C HIS A 234 5.93 1.85 4.08
N ILE A 235 7.00 2.29 4.70
CA ILE A 235 7.10 2.44 6.15
C ILE A 235 7.37 3.90 6.55
N LEU A 236 8.39 4.55 5.95
CA LEU A 236 8.73 5.90 6.37
C LEU A 236 7.62 6.91 6.08
N HIS A 237 6.78 6.64 5.08
CA HIS A 237 5.65 7.50 4.75
C HIS A 237 4.54 7.51 5.81
N ASP A 238 4.48 6.51 6.69
CA ASP A 238 3.52 6.49 7.80
C ASP A 238 3.93 7.40 8.98
N TRP A 239 5.18 7.85 8.99
CA TRP A 239 5.80 8.51 10.14
C TRP A 239 6.25 9.95 9.85
N GLY A 240 6.20 10.80 10.88
CA GLY A 240 6.78 12.13 10.84
C GLY A 240 8.32 12.09 10.81
N ASP A 241 8.95 13.19 10.38
CA ASP A 241 10.40 13.24 10.15
C ASP A 241 11.23 12.87 11.38
N ALA A 242 10.82 13.27 12.59
CA ALA A 242 11.52 12.94 13.83
C ALA A 242 11.54 11.41 14.09
N ASP A 243 10.43 10.73 13.86
CA ASP A 243 10.35 9.27 14.00
C ASP A 243 11.11 8.57 12.87
N CYS A 244 11.03 9.06 11.63
CA CYS A 244 11.83 8.55 10.51
C CYS A 244 13.34 8.61 10.82
N VAL A 245 13.84 9.75 11.33
CA VAL A 245 15.25 9.90 11.72
C VAL A 245 15.61 8.91 12.81
N ARG A 246 14.75 8.72 13.82
CA ARG A 246 14.98 7.72 14.88
C ARG A 246 15.06 6.29 14.34
N ILE A 247 14.15 5.90 13.44
CA ILE A 247 14.15 4.58 12.80
C ILE A 247 15.45 4.39 12.02
N LEU A 248 15.80 5.36 11.17
CA LEU A 248 17.02 5.32 10.36
C LEU A 248 18.30 5.30 11.21
N GLN A 249 18.35 6.01 12.35
CA GLN A 249 19.46 5.94 13.29
C GLN A 249 19.61 4.55 13.92
N ASN A 250 18.51 3.86 14.21
CA ASN A 250 18.58 2.48 14.69
C ASN A 250 19.11 1.54 13.61
N ILE A 251 18.75 1.77 12.33
CA ILE A 251 19.35 1.03 11.22
C ILE A 251 20.85 1.35 11.10
N ARG A 252 21.24 2.64 11.24
CA ARG A 252 22.65 3.05 11.18
C ARG A 252 23.52 2.37 12.24
N GLN A 253 22.96 2.09 13.42
CA GLN A 253 23.65 1.35 14.47
C GLN A 253 23.80 -0.15 14.17
N ALA A 254 22.90 -0.73 13.37
CA ALA A 254 22.88 -2.16 13.06
C ALA A 254 23.65 -2.51 11.78
N ILE A 255 23.70 -1.60 10.81
CA ILE A 255 24.30 -1.78 9.50
C ILE A 255 25.82 -1.63 9.56
N ALA A 256 26.55 -2.48 8.82
CA ALA A 256 27.98 -2.32 8.64
C ALA A 256 28.31 -1.09 7.76
N GLU A 257 29.54 -0.56 7.88
CA GLU A 257 29.98 0.64 7.12
C GLU A 257 29.81 0.53 5.59
N GLN A 258 29.90 -0.68 5.04
CA GLN A 258 29.71 -0.93 3.61
C GLN A 258 28.30 -1.40 3.27
N GLY A 259 27.40 -1.44 4.26
CA GLY A 259 26.02 -1.86 4.08
C GLY A 259 25.20 -0.83 3.31
N ARG A 260 24.09 -1.28 2.73
CA ARG A 260 23.17 -0.46 1.94
C ARG A 260 21.83 -0.34 2.61
N LEU A 261 21.31 0.88 2.69
CA LEU A 261 19.93 1.17 3.08
C LEU A 261 19.09 1.27 1.81
N LEU A 262 17.98 0.54 1.74
CA LEU A 262 17.07 0.51 0.61
C LEU A 262 15.67 0.90 1.09
N ILE A 263 15.19 2.06 0.67
CA ILE A 263 13.83 2.51 0.96
C ILE A 263 13.00 2.42 -0.33
N VAL A 264 11.90 1.67 -0.27
CA VAL A 264 10.98 1.48 -1.40
C VAL A 264 9.74 2.30 -1.13
N GLU A 265 9.69 3.50 -1.70
CA GLU A 265 8.59 4.45 -1.53
C GLU A 265 8.41 5.34 -2.76
N MET A 266 7.34 6.11 -2.78
CA MET A 266 7.16 7.13 -3.80
C MET A 266 8.13 8.30 -3.56
N VAL A 267 8.67 8.83 -4.65
CA VAL A 267 9.45 10.07 -4.63
C VAL A 267 8.68 11.10 -5.43
N ILE A 268 8.05 12.06 -4.74
CA ILE A 268 7.23 13.06 -5.41
C ILE A 268 8.09 14.11 -6.10
N PRO A 269 7.82 14.43 -7.38
CA PRO A 269 8.55 15.47 -8.08
C PRO A 269 8.17 16.85 -7.56
N PRO A 270 9.10 17.81 -7.55
CA PRO A 270 8.80 19.20 -7.16
C PRO A 270 7.89 19.89 -8.19
N GLY A 271 7.33 21.04 -7.79
CA GLY A 271 6.51 21.89 -8.65
C GLY A 271 5.15 21.25 -9.02
N ASP A 272 4.68 21.56 -10.21
CA ASP A 272 3.34 21.19 -10.71
C ASP A 272 3.30 19.93 -11.59
N THR A 273 4.44 19.25 -11.75
CA THR A 273 4.51 17.97 -12.48
C THR A 273 3.46 16.99 -11.92
N PRO A 274 2.53 16.46 -12.75
CA PRO A 274 1.53 15.51 -12.30
C PRO A 274 2.19 14.24 -11.76
N HIS A 275 1.76 13.83 -10.57
CA HIS A 275 2.25 12.60 -9.93
C HIS A 275 1.22 12.08 -8.92
N PHE A 276 0.95 10.77 -8.94
CA PHE A 276 -0.01 10.14 -8.03
C PHE A 276 0.36 10.34 -6.55
N GLY A 277 1.65 10.25 -6.23
CA GLY A 277 2.16 10.44 -4.87
C GLY A 277 1.80 11.77 -4.23
N LYS A 278 1.51 12.83 -5.01
CA LYS A 278 1.03 14.11 -4.44
C LYS A 278 -0.37 14.03 -3.84
N PHE A 279 -1.24 13.18 -4.41
CA PHE A 279 -2.55 12.91 -3.82
C PHE A 279 -2.46 11.86 -2.72
N LEU A 280 -1.54 10.90 -2.85
CA LEU A 280 -1.25 9.97 -1.76
C LEU A 280 -0.70 10.70 -0.53
N ASP A 281 0.14 11.73 -0.71
CA ASP A 281 0.61 12.60 0.38
C ASP A 281 -0.56 13.26 1.15
N VAL A 282 -1.57 13.70 0.42
CA VAL A 282 -2.81 14.23 1.05
C VAL A 282 -3.58 13.14 1.78
N ASP A 283 -3.61 11.91 1.24
CA ASP A 283 -4.23 10.76 1.91
C ASP A 283 -3.47 10.38 3.18
N MET A 284 -2.14 10.33 3.14
CA MET A 284 -1.31 10.11 4.33
C MET A 284 -1.61 11.17 5.42
N MET A 285 -1.71 12.45 5.05
CA MET A 285 -2.10 13.50 5.97
C MET A 285 -3.51 13.30 6.55
N ALA A 286 -4.44 12.74 5.75
CA ALA A 286 -5.83 12.52 6.18
C ALA A 286 -5.97 11.35 7.17
N ILE A 287 -5.21 10.28 6.99
CA ILE A 287 -5.41 9.02 7.73
C ILE A 287 -4.30 8.71 8.74
N PHE A 288 -3.08 9.25 8.58
CA PHE A 288 -1.96 9.02 9.49
C PHE A 288 -1.54 10.28 10.24
N SER A 289 -1.14 10.10 11.51
CA SER A 289 -0.58 11.19 12.34
C SER A 289 0.87 11.47 11.94
N GLY A 290 1.09 12.48 11.09
CA GLY A 290 2.43 12.88 10.64
C GLY A 290 2.95 12.12 9.42
N GLY A 291 2.16 11.19 8.87
CA GLY A 291 2.49 10.50 7.63
C GLY A 291 2.57 11.45 6.45
N ARG A 292 3.51 11.21 5.53
CA ARG A 292 3.72 12.03 4.34
C ARG A 292 4.56 11.33 3.27
N GLU A 293 4.27 11.63 2.02
CA GLU A 293 5.18 11.34 0.91
C GLU A 293 6.26 12.41 0.81
N ARG A 294 7.41 12.06 0.27
CA ARG A 294 8.59 12.93 0.28
C ARG A 294 9.19 13.11 -1.10
N THR A 295 9.80 14.28 -1.31
CA THR A 295 10.65 14.58 -2.46
C THR A 295 12.04 13.97 -2.28
N ALA A 296 12.84 13.93 -3.36
CA ALA A 296 14.24 13.50 -3.28
C ALA A 296 15.08 14.34 -2.30
N ALA A 297 14.81 15.64 -2.20
CA ALA A 297 15.51 16.53 -1.27
C ALA A 297 15.18 16.18 0.19
N GLU A 298 13.90 15.91 0.50
CA GLU A 298 13.47 15.53 1.85
C GLU A 298 14.03 14.17 2.26
N TYR A 299 14.12 13.19 1.36
CA TYR A 299 14.83 11.93 1.65
C TYR A 299 16.31 12.16 1.91
N GLN A 300 16.97 13.05 1.16
CA GLN A 300 18.36 13.40 1.40
C GLN A 300 18.56 14.02 2.80
N GLU A 301 17.66 14.91 3.23
CA GLU A 301 17.69 15.51 4.57
C GLU A 301 17.50 14.46 5.67
N LEU A 302 16.54 13.54 5.53
CA LEU A 302 16.34 12.45 6.49
C LEU A 302 17.58 11.55 6.60
N PHE A 303 18.16 11.17 5.47
CA PHE A 303 19.34 10.33 5.44
C PHE A 303 20.53 11.01 6.13
N GLN A 304 20.78 12.27 5.81
CA GLN A 304 21.86 13.06 6.45
C GLN A 304 21.66 13.17 7.97
N ALA A 305 20.43 13.44 8.42
CA ALA A 305 20.11 13.55 9.85
C ALA A 305 20.29 12.21 10.60
N ALA A 306 20.24 11.08 9.88
CA ALA A 306 20.39 9.74 10.44
C ALA A 306 21.81 9.12 10.25
N GLY A 307 22.77 9.85 9.64
CA GLY A 307 24.12 9.35 9.39
C GLY A 307 24.24 8.48 8.12
N PHE A 308 23.36 8.73 7.14
CA PHE A 308 23.45 8.17 5.81
C PHE A 308 23.65 9.26 4.76
N GLN A 309 24.17 8.86 3.61
CA GLN A 309 24.21 9.68 2.40
C GLN A 309 23.29 9.05 1.35
N LEU A 310 22.44 9.86 0.72
CA LEU A 310 21.66 9.42 -0.44
C LEU A 310 22.62 9.15 -1.60
N ASN A 311 22.70 7.89 -2.04
CA ASN A 311 23.56 7.46 -3.13
C ASN A 311 22.86 7.63 -4.48
N ARG A 312 21.66 7.05 -4.63
CA ARG A 312 20.88 7.13 -5.88
C ARG A 312 19.40 6.84 -5.63
N ILE A 313 18.56 7.31 -6.55
CA ILE A 313 17.13 6.98 -6.61
C ILE A 313 16.92 6.23 -7.93
N ILE A 314 16.41 5.01 -7.84
CA ILE A 314 16.19 4.12 -8.98
C ILE A 314 14.68 4.04 -9.23
N PRO A 315 14.17 4.64 -10.32
CA PRO A 315 12.76 4.51 -10.69
C PRO A 315 12.42 3.06 -11.01
N THR A 316 11.20 2.64 -10.70
CA THR A 316 10.68 1.33 -11.07
C THR A 316 9.57 1.44 -12.11
N ALA A 317 9.09 0.31 -12.62
CA ALA A 317 7.90 0.29 -13.48
C ALA A 317 6.58 0.56 -12.72
N ALA A 318 6.62 0.56 -11.38
CA ALA A 318 5.52 0.94 -10.48
C ALA A 318 5.70 2.41 -10.03
N PRO A 319 4.69 3.01 -9.36
CA PRO A 319 4.81 4.39 -8.86
C PRO A 319 5.88 4.62 -7.78
N VAL A 320 6.56 3.58 -7.32
CA VAL A 320 7.63 3.67 -6.32
C VAL A 320 9.02 3.71 -6.94
N SER A 321 9.99 4.17 -6.16
CA SER A 321 11.42 4.09 -6.46
C SER A 321 12.15 3.32 -5.38
N VAL A 322 13.30 2.74 -5.71
CA VAL A 322 14.27 2.26 -4.72
C VAL A 322 15.24 3.40 -4.42
N ILE A 323 15.21 3.89 -3.19
CA ILE A 323 16.03 4.99 -2.68
C ILE A 323 17.18 4.35 -1.91
N GLU A 324 18.37 4.40 -2.49
CA GLU A 324 19.56 3.77 -1.90
C GLU A 324 20.38 4.77 -1.10
N GLY A 325 20.65 4.43 0.17
CA GLY A 325 21.56 5.12 1.05
C GLY A 325 22.80 4.30 1.39
N VAL A 326 23.89 4.98 1.63
CA VAL A 326 25.15 4.42 2.15
C VAL A 326 25.51 5.11 3.46
N CYS A 327 26.31 4.48 4.30
CA CYS A 327 26.79 5.10 5.53
C CYS A 327 27.62 6.35 5.20
N ALA A 328 27.38 7.46 5.95
CA ALA A 328 28.10 8.72 5.80
C ALA A 328 29.42 8.71 6.58
#